data_3809d27cf4e5268a27ad2375fbb4c882
#
_entry.id   3809d27cf4e5268a27ad2375fbb4c882
#
_cell.length_a   1.000
_cell.length_b   1.000
_cell.length_c   1.000
_cell.angle_alpha   90.00
_cell.angle_beta   90.00
_cell.angle_gamma   90.00
#
_symmetry.space_group_name_H-M   'P 1'
#
loop_
_entity.id
_entity.type
_entity.pdbx_description
1 polymer ?
#
loop_
_entity_poly.entity_id
_entity_poly.type
_entity_poly.pdbx_seq_one_letter_code
_entity_poly.pdbx_strand_id
1 'polypeptide(L)'
;TAWLKAHPPAESFAASMSSDIHQTDKLCLFVDDMRRLGIDLLPPDVNRSRADFNVEESSEGLAVRYALGALKGVGEKAMADLVEERTREGAFKSLDDFAERIDPRLLNRRQLESLAAAGAFDSLSPDRAAVHGAAETILSHAASAADQRESGQGGLFGGAADVGIPPIGLPRDARWSLAERMAAERDAFGFYFSAHPVDHHKHLLAAHKVRTSGELGTVPIPAEGRGTATMAGLVEEARWRTSQKGRRFLMARLSDSAGQFDATVFDDEAAAAVEAAAKAGQCGLIGVELDRRPGEEQPRITIRRFQPLDELAKRSRLELTIRCDDAHAVPALAAELGRAEGGTGIVRLVTRVQDGRDAVLLLGKNYLLDAELVARLERHAGEGSATLSAAEPLRLVG
;
A
#
# COMPACT_ATOMS: atom_id res chain seq x y z
N THR A 1 28.57 11.36 5.05
CA THR A 1 27.28 10.68 4.76
C THR A 1 27.16 9.34 5.50
N ALA A 2 28.15 8.42 5.39
CA ALA A 2 28.10 7.11 6.09
C ALA A 2 28.04 7.24 7.63
N TRP A 3 28.77 8.19 8.19
CA TRP A 3 28.75 8.47 9.64
C TRP A 3 27.40 9.02 10.11
N LEU A 4 26.77 9.90 9.31
CA LEU A 4 25.44 10.46 9.59
C LEU A 4 24.32 9.42 9.49
N LYS A 5 24.44 8.43 8.58
CA LYS A 5 23.51 7.30 8.52
C LYS A 5 23.62 6.33 9.72
N ALA A 6 24.75 6.40 10.44
CA ALA A 6 24.98 5.58 11.65
C ALA A 6 24.60 6.30 12.95
N HIS A 7 24.53 7.66 12.96
CA HIS A 7 24.34 8.50 14.13
C HIS A 7 23.71 9.86 13.72
N PRO A 8 22.54 10.17 13.90
CA PRO A 8 21.22 9.60 14.06
C PRO A 8 20.56 9.29 12.69
N PRO A 9 20.17 8.06 12.45
CA PRO A 9 19.74 7.65 11.11
C PRO A 9 18.42 8.29 10.66
N ALA A 10 17.41 8.41 11.52
CA ALA A 10 16.10 8.96 11.16
C ALA A 10 16.19 10.42 10.71
N GLU A 11 16.95 11.26 11.43
CA GLU A 11 17.15 12.66 11.09
C GLU A 11 17.94 12.82 9.78
N SER A 12 18.92 11.94 9.54
CA SER A 12 19.69 11.94 8.29
C SER A 12 18.80 11.59 7.09
N PHE A 13 17.89 10.63 7.25
CA PHE A 13 16.92 10.29 6.22
C PHE A 13 15.93 11.43 5.99
N ALA A 14 15.33 11.99 7.03
CA ALA A 14 14.40 13.11 6.91
C ALA A 14 15.04 14.30 6.18
N ALA A 15 16.26 14.68 6.54
CA ALA A 15 17.00 15.76 5.87
C ALA A 15 17.32 15.46 4.41
N SER A 16 17.76 14.22 4.10
CA SER A 16 18.06 13.80 2.72
C SER A 16 16.81 13.76 1.86
N MET A 17 15.70 13.20 2.39
CA MET A 17 14.41 13.14 1.71
C MET A 17 13.82 14.53 1.47
N SER A 18 13.97 15.47 2.42
CA SER A 18 13.55 16.86 2.24
C SER A 18 14.37 17.57 1.16
N SER A 19 15.67 17.28 1.06
CA SER A 19 16.51 17.86 0.00
C SER A 19 16.15 17.35 -1.40
N ASP A 20 15.65 16.14 -1.51
CA ASP A 20 15.26 15.46 -2.76
C ASP A 20 13.72 15.32 -2.89
N ILE A 21 12.93 16.17 -2.22
CA ILE A 21 11.47 16.04 -2.04
C ILE A 21 10.70 15.89 -3.36
N HIS A 22 11.17 16.46 -4.44
CA HIS A 22 10.53 16.38 -5.77
C HIS A 22 11.03 15.21 -6.63
N GLN A 23 11.97 14.41 -6.12
CA GLN A 23 12.59 13.31 -6.86
C GLN A 23 12.04 11.96 -6.38
N THR A 24 10.86 11.58 -6.88
CA THR A 24 10.15 10.36 -6.47
C THR A 24 11.04 9.11 -6.50
N ASP A 25 11.88 8.96 -7.54
CA ASP A 25 12.77 7.80 -7.67
C ASP A 25 13.79 7.72 -6.52
N LYS A 26 14.30 8.89 -6.06
CA LYS A 26 15.19 8.94 -4.92
C LYS A 26 14.46 8.70 -3.60
N LEU A 27 13.24 9.25 -3.47
CA LEU A 27 12.40 8.98 -2.29
C LEU A 27 12.13 7.49 -2.14
N CYS A 28 11.84 6.78 -3.23
CA CYS A 28 11.66 5.34 -3.23
C CYS A 28 12.91 4.61 -2.70
N LEU A 29 14.11 4.99 -3.16
CA LEU A 29 15.37 4.42 -2.68
C LEU A 29 15.62 4.68 -1.19
N PHE A 30 15.29 5.87 -0.69
CA PHE A 30 15.40 6.18 0.74
C PHE A 30 14.42 5.34 1.56
N VAL A 31 13.19 5.15 1.08
CA VAL A 31 12.18 4.30 1.75
C VAL A 31 12.67 2.85 1.83
N ASP A 32 13.24 2.32 0.75
CA ASP A 32 13.80 0.96 0.74
C ASP A 32 15.00 0.84 1.69
N ASP A 33 15.89 1.84 1.74
CA ASP A 33 17.02 1.88 2.68
C ASP A 33 16.53 1.95 4.14
N MET A 34 15.49 2.76 4.44
CA MET A 34 14.89 2.85 5.77
C MET A 34 14.30 1.51 6.21
N ARG A 35 13.55 0.82 5.34
CA ARG A 35 13.00 -0.52 5.62
C ARG A 35 14.09 -1.52 5.97
N ARG A 36 15.22 -1.51 5.23
CA ARG A 36 16.37 -2.40 5.51
C ARG A 36 17.05 -2.10 6.85
N LEU A 37 17.00 -0.85 7.30
CA LEU A 37 17.59 -0.41 8.57
C LEU A 37 16.62 -0.49 9.74
N GLY A 38 15.36 -0.91 9.52
CA GLY A 38 14.34 -0.97 10.56
C GLY A 38 13.89 0.40 11.05
N ILE A 39 13.94 1.42 10.19
CA ILE A 39 13.46 2.77 10.50
C ILE A 39 12.05 2.92 9.95
N ASP A 40 11.10 3.23 10.81
CA ASP A 40 9.72 3.40 10.42
C ASP A 40 9.51 4.66 9.57
N LEU A 41 8.71 4.51 8.51
CA LEU A 41 8.17 5.62 7.73
C LEU A 41 6.67 5.71 8.03
N LEU A 42 6.27 6.78 8.71
CA LEU A 42 4.89 7.02 9.09
C LEU A 42 4.12 7.71 7.95
N PRO A 43 2.84 7.37 7.75
CA PRO A 43 2.02 7.98 6.71
C PRO A 43 1.85 9.48 6.91
N PRO A 44 1.52 10.24 5.84
CA PRO A 44 1.21 11.65 5.97
C PRO A 44 -0.07 11.85 6.80
N ASP A 45 -0.12 12.97 7.53
CA ASP A 45 -1.28 13.34 8.35
C ASP A 45 -1.38 14.87 8.40
N VAL A 46 -2.54 15.44 8.10
CA VAL A 46 -2.75 16.89 8.09
C VAL A 46 -2.51 17.52 9.46
N ASN A 47 -2.62 16.76 10.54
CA ASN A 47 -2.39 17.22 11.92
C ASN A 47 -0.97 16.99 12.43
N ARG A 48 -0.16 16.14 11.79
CA ARG A 48 1.17 15.73 12.28
C ARG A 48 2.29 16.05 11.31
N SER A 49 2.07 15.83 10.00
CA SER A 49 3.09 16.08 8.98
C SER A 49 3.43 17.55 8.83
N ARG A 50 4.64 17.81 8.37
CA ARG A 50 5.07 19.14 7.89
C ARG A 50 4.99 19.19 6.36
N ALA A 51 5.33 20.32 5.78
CA ALA A 51 5.50 20.42 4.34
C ALA A 51 6.68 19.60 3.85
N ASP A 52 7.75 19.51 4.65
CA ASP A 52 8.95 18.68 4.50
C ASP A 52 8.90 17.45 5.44
N PHE A 53 9.86 16.52 5.27
CA PHE A 53 9.97 15.34 6.13
C PHE A 53 10.42 15.73 7.53
N ASN A 54 9.82 15.14 8.53
CA ASN A 54 10.18 15.37 9.94
C ASN A 54 10.31 14.06 10.71
N VAL A 55 11.07 14.11 11.79
CA VAL A 55 11.23 12.99 12.71
C VAL A 55 10.26 13.13 13.87
N GLU A 56 9.67 12.02 14.30
CA GLU A 56 8.85 11.95 15.50
C GLU A 56 9.10 10.66 16.28
N GLU A 57 8.73 10.65 17.55
CA GLU A 57 8.76 9.44 18.37
C GLU A 57 7.61 8.51 18.02
N SER A 58 7.93 7.23 17.82
CA SER A 58 6.99 6.13 17.66
C SER A 58 7.14 5.11 18.78
N SER A 59 6.28 4.09 18.83
CA SER A 59 6.39 2.98 19.79
C SER A 59 7.69 2.19 19.66
N GLU A 60 8.34 2.21 18.52
CA GLU A 60 9.55 1.44 18.21
C GLU A 60 10.82 2.32 18.16
N GLY A 61 10.70 3.61 18.45
CA GLY A 61 11.80 4.57 18.44
C GLY A 61 11.54 5.79 17.54
N LEU A 62 12.62 6.38 17.01
CA LEU A 62 12.49 7.52 16.09
C LEU A 62 12.06 7.03 14.71
N ALA A 63 11.02 7.65 14.20
CA ALA A 63 10.45 7.39 12.88
C ALA A 63 10.47 8.65 12.01
N VAL A 64 10.43 8.49 10.70
CA VAL A 64 10.28 9.60 9.75
C VAL A 64 8.80 9.72 9.37
N ARG A 65 8.22 10.91 9.55
CA ARG A 65 6.88 11.24 9.07
C ARG A 65 6.94 11.73 7.63
N TYR A 66 6.09 11.16 6.77
CA TYR A 66 6.01 11.55 5.35
C TYR A 66 5.55 13.00 5.19
N ALA A 67 6.25 13.75 4.36
CA ALA A 67 5.99 15.16 4.07
C ALA A 67 4.72 15.34 3.23
N LEU A 68 3.89 16.32 3.58
CA LEU A 68 2.71 16.65 2.74
C LEU A 68 3.13 17.19 1.36
N GLY A 69 4.22 17.96 1.31
CA GLY A 69 4.75 18.55 0.08
C GLY A 69 5.40 17.53 -0.87
N ALA A 70 5.72 16.31 -0.39
CA ALA A 70 6.29 15.23 -1.19
C ALA A 70 5.23 14.47 -2.00
N LEU A 71 3.95 14.65 -1.70
CA LEU A 71 2.86 14.00 -2.43
C LEU A 71 2.74 14.58 -3.85
N LYS A 72 2.51 13.69 -4.81
CA LYS A 72 2.41 14.08 -6.23
C LYS A 72 1.22 15.03 -6.47
N GLY A 73 1.52 16.13 -7.15
CA GLY A 73 0.52 17.14 -7.50
C GLY A 73 0.08 18.01 -6.34
N VAL A 74 0.64 17.83 -5.14
CA VAL A 74 0.41 18.67 -3.97
C VAL A 74 1.54 19.68 -3.90
N GLY A 75 1.22 20.96 -3.91
CA GLY A 75 2.23 22.03 -3.90
C GLY A 75 2.86 22.22 -2.52
N GLU A 76 4.18 22.27 -2.44
CA GLU A 76 4.93 22.46 -1.20
C GLU A 76 4.50 23.75 -0.46
N LYS A 77 4.34 24.88 -1.20
CA LYS A 77 3.88 26.14 -0.64
C LYS A 77 2.50 26.02 0.00
N ALA A 78 1.54 25.41 -0.67
CA ALA A 78 0.20 25.22 -0.12
C ALA A 78 0.23 24.38 1.16
N MET A 79 1.14 23.42 1.25
CA MET A 79 1.32 22.60 2.44
C MET A 79 2.03 23.36 3.56
N ALA A 80 2.95 24.25 3.24
CA ALA A 80 3.56 25.14 4.23
C ALA A 80 2.50 26.07 4.86
N ASP A 81 1.65 26.67 4.03
CA ASP A 81 0.56 27.54 4.48
C ASP A 81 -0.46 26.78 5.37
N LEU A 82 -0.78 25.52 5.00
CA LEU A 82 -1.64 24.64 5.81
C LEU A 82 -1.01 24.31 7.17
N VAL A 83 0.29 24.03 7.20
CA VAL A 83 1.03 23.75 8.44
C VAL A 83 1.12 25.01 9.32
N GLU A 84 1.28 26.19 8.73
CA GLU A 84 1.27 27.46 9.44
C GLU A 84 -0.09 27.72 10.08
N GLU A 85 -1.19 27.52 9.32
CA GLU A 85 -2.56 27.64 9.84
C GLU A 85 -2.79 26.73 11.04
N ARG A 86 -2.43 25.45 10.90
CA ARG A 86 -2.51 24.47 11.99
C ARG A 86 -1.68 24.88 13.21
N THR A 87 -0.49 25.44 12.99
CA THR A 87 0.40 25.85 14.08
C THR A 87 -0.17 27.05 14.83
N ARG A 88 -0.87 27.93 14.14
CA ARG A 88 -1.50 29.13 14.71
C ARG A 88 -2.76 28.80 15.51
N GLU A 89 -3.66 27.99 14.94
CA GLU A 89 -5.01 27.77 15.47
C GLU A 89 -5.20 26.37 16.12
N GLY A 90 -4.15 25.55 16.14
CA GLY A 90 -4.18 24.17 16.67
C GLY A 90 -4.62 23.14 15.64
N ALA A 91 -4.62 21.87 16.05
CA ALA A 91 -4.98 20.73 15.21
C ALA A 91 -6.40 20.86 14.64
N PHE A 92 -6.59 20.37 13.41
CA PHE A 92 -7.91 20.26 12.80
C PHE A 92 -8.72 19.20 13.53
N LYS A 93 -9.98 19.51 13.86
CA LYS A 93 -10.87 18.65 14.65
C LYS A 93 -11.77 17.76 13.79
N SER A 94 -12.10 18.22 12.59
CA SER A 94 -12.96 17.54 11.62
C SER A 94 -12.64 18.02 10.21
N LEU A 95 -13.27 17.42 9.19
CA LEU A 95 -13.19 17.90 7.80
C LEU A 95 -13.87 19.26 7.65
N ASP A 96 -14.91 19.55 8.41
CA ASP A 96 -15.56 20.87 8.41
C ASP A 96 -14.61 21.92 8.95
N ASP A 97 -14.00 21.70 10.13
CA ASP A 97 -13.01 22.60 10.72
C ASP A 97 -11.81 22.82 9.79
N PHE A 98 -11.35 21.75 9.11
CA PHE A 98 -10.31 21.87 8.07
C PHE A 98 -10.77 22.78 6.94
N ALA A 99 -11.95 22.54 6.36
CA ALA A 99 -12.47 23.31 5.24
C ALA A 99 -12.74 24.78 5.61
N GLU A 100 -13.26 25.02 6.82
CA GLU A 100 -13.52 26.39 7.32
C GLU A 100 -12.23 27.21 7.49
N ARG A 101 -11.10 26.58 7.71
CA ARG A 101 -9.82 27.27 8.06
C ARG A 101 -8.87 27.40 6.89
N ILE A 102 -8.94 26.53 5.88
CA ILE A 102 -8.04 26.62 4.72
C ILE A 102 -8.42 27.79 3.79
N ASP A 103 -7.44 28.30 3.06
CA ASP A 103 -7.69 29.21 1.94
C ASP A 103 -8.05 28.38 0.68
N PRO A 104 -9.29 28.49 0.15
CA PRO A 104 -9.72 27.70 -1.00
C PRO A 104 -8.94 28.02 -2.29
N ARG A 105 -8.17 29.13 -2.32
CA ARG A 105 -7.30 29.50 -3.45
C ARG A 105 -5.98 28.73 -3.47
N LEU A 106 -5.56 28.16 -2.33
CA LEU A 106 -4.29 27.44 -2.18
C LEU A 106 -4.41 25.96 -2.53
N LEU A 107 -5.61 25.40 -2.46
CA LEU A 107 -5.87 23.99 -2.72
C LEU A 107 -6.87 23.82 -3.86
N ASN A 108 -6.61 22.85 -4.72
CA ASN A 108 -7.54 22.44 -5.75
C ASN A 108 -8.03 21.00 -5.52
N ARG A 109 -9.04 20.58 -6.28
CA ARG A 109 -9.64 19.25 -6.17
C ARG A 109 -8.60 18.13 -6.25
N ARG A 110 -7.69 18.19 -7.23
CA ARG A 110 -6.66 17.15 -7.42
C ARG A 110 -5.70 17.04 -6.23
N GLN A 111 -5.38 18.15 -5.59
CA GLN A 111 -4.53 18.16 -4.38
C GLN A 111 -5.24 17.51 -3.21
N LEU A 112 -6.54 17.81 -2.99
CA LEU A 112 -7.33 17.14 -1.94
C LEU A 112 -7.51 15.65 -2.21
N GLU A 113 -7.76 15.28 -3.46
CA GLU A 113 -7.83 13.88 -3.87
C GLU A 113 -6.52 13.13 -3.59
N SER A 114 -5.37 13.76 -3.89
CA SER A 114 -4.05 13.18 -3.61
C SER A 114 -3.77 13.05 -2.11
N LEU A 115 -4.12 14.06 -1.30
CA LEU A 115 -4.02 14.01 0.16
C LEU A 115 -4.89 12.90 0.76
N ALA A 116 -6.14 12.78 0.29
CA ALA A 116 -7.06 11.74 0.74
C ALA A 116 -6.57 10.33 0.36
N ALA A 117 -6.09 10.16 -0.88
CA ALA A 117 -5.53 8.90 -1.36
C ALA A 117 -4.30 8.46 -0.55
N ALA A 118 -3.45 9.42 -0.16
CA ALA A 118 -2.29 9.17 0.68
C ALA A 118 -2.64 8.88 2.15
N GLY A 119 -3.89 9.09 2.58
CA GLY A 119 -4.31 8.92 3.96
C GLY A 119 -4.03 10.10 4.87
N ALA A 120 -3.76 11.29 4.29
CA ALA A 120 -3.45 12.48 5.07
C ALA A 120 -4.61 12.94 5.98
N PHE A 121 -5.82 12.50 5.71
CA PHE A 121 -7.01 12.78 6.50
C PHE A 121 -7.45 11.65 7.43
N ASP A 122 -6.69 10.55 7.56
CA ASP A 122 -7.09 9.36 8.33
C ASP A 122 -7.37 9.69 9.80
N SER A 123 -6.69 10.70 10.38
CA SER A 123 -6.95 11.20 11.73
C SER A 123 -8.28 11.94 11.88
N LEU A 124 -8.86 12.44 10.79
CA LEU A 124 -10.16 13.14 10.76
C LEU A 124 -11.29 12.23 10.27
N SER A 125 -10.99 11.37 9.30
CA SER A 125 -11.91 10.39 8.73
C SER A 125 -11.14 9.22 8.14
N PRO A 126 -11.35 7.98 8.62
CA PRO A 126 -10.59 6.80 8.16
C PRO A 126 -11.04 6.30 6.77
N ASP A 127 -12.16 6.78 6.24
CA ASP A 127 -12.68 6.39 4.93
C ASP A 127 -12.09 7.24 3.81
N ARG A 128 -10.90 6.86 3.33
CA ARG A 128 -10.18 7.58 2.26
C ARG A 128 -10.99 7.71 0.98
N ALA A 129 -11.78 6.69 0.61
CA ALA A 129 -12.60 6.72 -0.60
C ALA A 129 -13.70 7.79 -0.50
N ALA A 130 -14.35 7.88 0.66
CA ALA A 130 -15.38 8.87 0.91
C ALA A 130 -14.81 10.29 0.95
N VAL A 131 -13.65 10.50 1.60
CA VAL A 131 -12.97 11.81 1.63
C VAL A 131 -12.50 12.22 0.23
N HIS A 132 -11.91 11.29 -0.53
CA HIS A 132 -11.52 11.52 -1.93
C HIS A 132 -12.72 11.94 -2.80
N GLY A 133 -13.84 11.21 -2.68
CA GLY A 133 -15.08 11.53 -3.40
C GLY A 133 -15.71 12.86 -2.98
N ALA A 134 -15.45 13.33 -1.76
CA ALA A 134 -15.96 14.60 -1.23
C ALA A 134 -15.06 15.83 -1.53
N ALA A 135 -13.95 15.67 -2.25
CA ALA A 135 -12.96 16.75 -2.47
C ALA A 135 -13.60 18.05 -3.00
N GLU A 136 -14.55 17.95 -3.92
CA GLU A 136 -15.27 19.12 -4.46
C GLU A 136 -16.20 19.76 -3.42
N THR A 137 -16.88 18.95 -2.61
CA THR A 137 -17.74 19.42 -1.51
C THR A 137 -16.90 20.14 -0.44
N ILE A 138 -15.72 19.61 -0.10
CA ILE A 138 -14.77 20.24 0.83
C ILE A 138 -14.33 21.61 0.31
N LEU A 139 -14.00 21.73 -0.99
CA LEU A 139 -13.63 23.02 -1.59
C LEU A 139 -14.79 24.01 -1.62
N SER A 140 -15.99 23.56 -1.95
CA SER A 140 -17.19 24.42 -1.96
C SER A 140 -17.50 24.94 -0.54
N HIS A 141 -17.34 24.10 0.46
CA HIS A 141 -17.47 24.48 1.87
C HIS A 141 -16.41 25.54 2.25
N ALA A 142 -15.14 25.30 1.87
CA ALA A 142 -14.05 26.25 2.12
C ALA A 142 -14.29 27.60 1.45
N ALA A 143 -14.78 27.61 0.20
CA ALA A 143 -15.11 28.85 -0.51
C ALA A 143 -16.24 29.62 0.20
N SER A 144 -17.32 28.93 0.60
CA SER A 144 -18.43 29.53 1.35
C SER A 144 -17.98 30.11 2.69
N ALA A 145 -17.09 29.41 3.40
CA ALA A 145 -16.53 29.89 4.66
C ALA A 145 -15.61 31.11 4.46
N ALA A 146 -14.82 31.15 3.38
CA ALA A 146 -14.00 32.31 3.04
C ALA A 146 -14.86 33.53 2.70
N ASP A 147 -15.92 33.37 1.89
CA ASP A 147 -16.86 34.44 1.52
C ASP A 147 -17.56 35.00 2.75
N GLN A 148 -17.97 34.17 3.70
CA GLN A 148 -18.58 34.62 4.97
C GLN A 148 -17.59 35.42 5.82
N ARG A 149 -16.33 35.02 5.89
CA ARG A 149 -15.29 35.78 6.61
C ARG A 149 -14.98 37.12 5.95
N GLU A 150 -14.88 37.15 4.60
CA GLU A 150 -14.59 38.39 3.85
C GLU A 150 -15.78 39.40 3.85
N SER A 151 -17.02 38.89 3.80
CA SER A 151 -18.20 39.74 3.79
C SER A 151 -18.55 40.38 5.14
N GLY A 152 -17.93 39.95 6.21
CA GLY A 152 -18.15 40.52 7.54
C GLY A 152 -19.59 40.38 8.06
N GLN A 153 -20.44 39.54 7.39
CA GLN A 153 -21.88 39.44 7.68
C GLN A 153 -22.22 38.71 9.00
N GLY A 154 -21.25 38.34 9.81
CA GLY A 154 -21.48 37.76 11.12
C GLY A 154 -21.94 38.68 12.21
N GLY A 155 -22.18 40.00 11.96
CA GLY A 155 -22.34 40.90 13.07
C GLY A 155 -23.28 42.10 12.96
N LEU A 156 -23.88 42.44 11.82
CA LEU A 156 -24.61 43.73 11.72
C LEU A 156 -26.13 43.68 11.74
N PHE A 157 -26.73 42.48 11.57
CA PHE A 157 -28.18 42.32 11.70
C PHE A 157 -28.48 41.14 12.61
N GLY A 158 -28.49 41.34 13.89
CA GLY A 158 -28.98 40.37 14.89
C GLY A 158 -30.45 40.08 14.64
N GLY A 159 -30.79 39.07 13.85
CA GLY A 159 -32.17 38.70 13.61
C GLY A 159 -32.47 37.71 12.48
N ALA A 160 -31.54 37.41 11.61
CA ALA A 160 -31.71 36.28 10.68
C ALA A 160 -31.01 35.06 11.26
N ALA A 161 -31.72 33.92 11.30
CA ALA A 161 -31.17 32.64 11.75
C ALA A 161 -29.78 32.46 11.11
N ASP A 162 -28.77 32.20 11.94
CA ASP A 162 -27.44 31.83 11.53
C ASP A 162 -27.58 30.55 10.68
N VAL A 163 -27.71 30.71 9.36
CA VAL A 163 -27.73 29.60 8.42
C VAL A 163 -26.28 29.20 8.28
N GLY A 164 -25.81 28.48 9.29
CA GLY A 164 -24.48 27.88 9.29
C GLY A 164 -24.25 27.11 8.00
N ILE A 165 -23.02 27.08 7.51
CA ILE A 165 -22.67 26.26 6.37
C ILE A 165 -23.03 24.79 6.72
N PRO A 166 -23.80 24.08 5.88
CA PRO A 166 -24.17 22.71 6.21
C PRO A 166 -22.91 21.83 6.29
N PRO A 167 -22.89 20.85 7.22
CA PRO A 167 -21.73 19.99 7.40
C PRO A 167 -21.40 19.22 6.12
N ILE A 168 -20.13 18.87 5.93
CA ILE A 168 -19.63 18.13 4.78
C ILE A 168 -20.22 16.73 4.79
N GLY A 169 -21.12 16.45 3.84
CA GLY A 169 -21.68 15.10 3.63
C GLY A 169 -20.69 14.21 2.88
N LEU A 170 -20.18 13.19 3.55
CA LEU A 170 -19.35 12.18 2.89
C LEU A 170 -20.23 11.20 2.10
N PRO A 171 -19.88 10.82 0.85
CA PRO A 171 -20.59 9.83 0.07
C PRO A 171 -20.54 8.45 0.76
N ARG A 172 -21.70 7.88 1.08
CA ARG A 172 -21.83 6.63 1.84
C ARG A 172 -21.44 5.39 1.03
N ASP A 173 -21.53 5.49 -0.29
CA ASP A 173 -21.30 4.39 -1.22
C ASP A 173 -19.90 4.42 -1.84
N ALA A 174 -19.09 5.43 -1.53
CA ALA A 174 -17.71 5.52 -1.98
C ALA A 174 -16.87 4.48 -1.23
N ARG A 175 -16.52 3.42 -1.94
CA ARG A 175 -15.64 2.37 -1.41
C ARG A 175 -14.61 2.01 -2.46
N TRP A 176 -13.37 1.91 -2.04
CA TRP A 176 -12.33 1.34 -2.89
C TRP A 176 -12.17 -0.14 -2.57
N SER A 177 -12.08 -0.95 -3.62
CA SER A 177 -11.44 -2.26 -3.52
C SER A 177 -9.99 -2.08 -3.08
N LEU A 178 -9.37 -3.13 -2.62
CA LEU A 178 -7.97 -3.07 -2.21
C LEU A 178 -7.05 -2.66 -3.38
N ALA A 179 -7.35 -3.14 -4.59
CA ALA A 179 -6.61 -2.76 -5.81
C ALA A 179 -6.76 -1.26 -6.14
N GLU A 180 -7.97 -0.71 -6.06
CA GLU A 180 -8.22 0.73 -6.26
C GLU A 180 -7.52 1.58 -5.21
N ARG A 181 -7.56 1.17 -3.93
CA ARG A 181 -6.84 1.85 -2.85
C ARG A 181 -5.34 1.89 -3.11
N MET A 182 -4.75 0.77 -3.52
CA MET A 182 -3.32 0.70 -3.83
C MET A 182 -2.95 1.52 -5.06
N ALA A 183 -3.81 1.55 -6.08
CA ALA A 183 -3.60 2.38 -7.26
C ALA A 183 -3.66 3.87 -6.89
N ALA A 184 -4.64 4.30 -6.11
CA ALA A 184 -4.78 5.67 -5.63
C ALA A 184 -3.59 6.09 -4.74
N GLU A 185 -3.15 5.21 -3.85
CA GLU A 185 -1.97 5.43 -3.01
C GLU A 185 -0.70 5.56 -3.87
N ARG A 186 -0.48 4.66 -4.83
CA ARG A 186 0.66 4.75 -5.76
C ARG A 186 0.63 6.04 -6.58
N ASP A 187 -0.53 6.49 -7.00
CA ASP A 187 -0.67 7.74 -7.76
C ASP A 187 -0.30 8.96 -6.91
N ALA A 188 -0.60 8.93 -5.59
CA ALA A 188 -0.27 9.99 -4.66
C ALA A 188 1.21 10.00 -4.25
N PHE A 189 1.81 8.85 -3.95
CA PHE A 189 3.21 8.75 -3.53
C PHE A 189 4.19 8.58 -4.71
N GLY A 190 3.75 7.91 -5.78
CA GLY A 190 4.59 7.46 -6.87
C GLY A 190 5.23 6.09 -6.67
N PHE A 191 4.96 5.45 -5.54
CA PHE A 191 5.36 4.09 -5.20
C PHE A 191 4.33 3.48 -4.23
N TYR A 192 4.44 2.17 -3.96
CA TYR A 192 3.55 1.49 -3.02
C TYR A 192 4.01 1.76 -1.58
N PHE A 193 3.23 2.53 -0.83
CA PHE A 193 3.57 2.98 0.51
C PHE A 193 3.18 1.97 1.59
N SER A 194 1.90 1.61 1.70
CA SER A 194 1.37 0.78 2.79
C SER A 194 1.48 -0.72 2.52
N ALA A 195 1.24 -1.15 1.29
CA ALA A 195 1.29 -2.55 0.90
C ALA A 195 1.70 -2.71 -0.56
N HIS A 196 2.42 -3.77 -0.90
CA HIS A 196 2.81 -4.08 -2.27
C HIS A 196 1.80 -5.04 -2.93
N PRO A 197 1.50 -4.93 -4.25
CA PRO A 197 0.57 -5.84 -4.93
C PRO A 197 0.86 -7.33 -4.74
N VAL A 198 2.12 -7.71 -4.58
CA VAL A 198 2.53 -9.09 -4.26
C VAL A 198 1.97 -9.56 -2.93
N ASP A 199 1.77 -8.66 -1.96
CA ASP A 199 1.29 -9.01 -0.62
C ASP A 199 -0.13 -9.59 -0.64
N HIS A 200 -0.94 -9.25 -1.63
CA HIS A 200 -2.27 -9.86 -1.86
C HIS A 200 -2.20 -11.37 -2.10
N HIS A 201 -1.06 -11.83 -2.60
CA HIS A 201 -0.83 -13.21 -2.98
C HIS A 201 0.03 -13.97 -1.96
N LYS A 202 0.29 -13.41 -0.76
CA LYS A 202 1.11 -14.05 0.29
C LYS A 202 0.69 -15.49 0.58
N HIS A 203 -0.63 -15.74 0.58
CA HIS A 203 -1.20 -17.06 0.82
C HIS A 203 -0.82 -18.09 -0.26
N LEU A 204 -0.65 -17.66 -1.53
CA LEU A 204 -0.17 -18.50 -2.61
C LEU A 204 1.34 -18.70 -2.53
N LEU A 205 2.05 -17.67 -2.14
CA LEU A 205 3.51 -17.62 -2.14
C LEU A 205 4.13 -18.44 -1.00
N ALA A 206 3.42 -18.63 0.11
CA ALA A 206 3.89 -19.38 1.27
C ALA A 206 4.38 -20.81 0.93
N ALA A 207 3.71 -21.48 -0.02
CA ALA A 207 4.10 -22.82 -0.48
C ALA A 207 5.36 -22.85 -1.37
N HIS A 208 5.79 -21.69 -1.90
CA HIS A 208 6.85 -21.61 -2.92
C HIS A 208 8.21 -21.14 -2.38
N LYS A 209 8.36 -20.94 -1.06
CA LYS A 209 9.60 -20.46 -0.42
C LYS A 209 10.17 -19.23 -1.12
N VAL A 210 9.30 -18.26 -1.40
CA VAL A 210 9.65 -17.04 -2.10
C VAL A 210 10.61 -16.19 -1.26
N ARG A 211 11.61 -15.62 -1.94
CA ARG A 211 12.54 -14.64 -1.37
C ARG A 211 12.23 -13.25 -1.90
N THR A 212 12.38 -12.27 -1.05
CA THR A 212 12.32 -10.87 -1.47
C THR A 212 13.65 -10.41 -2.07
N SER A 213 13.63 -9.32 -2.82
CA SER A 213 14.85 -8.70 -3.38
C SER A 213 15.87 -8.34 -2.30
N GLY A 214 15.41 -7.92 -1.10
CA GLY A 214 16.26 -7.63 0.05
C GLY A 214 16.99 -8.86 0.62
N GLU A 215 16.44 -10.06 0.44
CA GLU A 215 17.02 -11.31 0.95
C GLU A 215 18.01 -11.97 -0.02
N LEU A 216 18.12 -11.50 -1.27
CA LEU A 216 18.97 -12.14 -2.29
C LEU A 216 20.46 -12.14 -1.93
N GLY A 217 20.90 -11.18 -1.14
CA GLY A 217 22.28 -11.13 -0.61
C GLY A 217 22.65 -12.36 0.24
N THR A 218 21.66 -13.01 0.86
CA THR A 218 21.83 -14.17 1.73
C THR A 218 21.75 -15.51 0.99
N VAL A 219 21.33 -15.52 -0.28
CA VAL A 219 21.24 -16.74 -1.09
C VAL A 219 22.63 -17.28 -1.38
N PRO A 220 22.93 -18.54 -1.04
CA PRO A 220 24.21 -19.15 -1.36
C PRO A 220 24.43 -19.19 -2.88
N ILE A 221 25.49 -18.55 -3.34
CA ILE A 221 25.94 -18.63 -4.74
C ILE A 221 27.27 -19.38 -4.73
N PRO A 222 27.38 -20.54 -5.41
CA PRO A 222 28.62 -21.28 -5.51
C PRO A 222 29.74 -20.43 -6.14
N ALA A 223 30.98 -20.63 -5.73
CA ALA A 223 32.14 -19.87 -6.25
C ALA A 223 32.32 -20.04 -7.78
N GLU A 224 32.04 -21.23 -8.28
CA GLU A 224 31.96 -21.54 -9.72
C GLU A 224 30.54 -22.01 -10.03
N GLY A 225 29.63 -21.07 -10.33
CA GLY A 225 28.24 -21.42 -10.63
C GLY A 225 27.25 -20.31 -10.41
N ARG A 226 25.99 -20.66 -10.50
CA ARG A 226 24.87 -19.74 -10.30
C ARG A 226 24.00 -20.21 -9.13
N GLY A 227 23.60 -19.26 -8.30
CA GLY A 227 22.55 -19.50 -7.33
C GLY A 227 21.18 -19.54 -8.01
N THR A 228 20.22 -20.17 -7.39
CA THR A 228 18.81 -20.14 -7.82
C THR A 228 17.93 -19.70 -6.69
N ALA A 229 16.88 -18.94 -7.01
CA ALA A 229 15.88 -18.54 -6.07
C ALA A 229 14.50 -18.48 -6.75
N THR A 230 13.47 -18.54 -5.93
CA THR A 230 12.11 -18.21 -6.34
C THR A 230 11.78 -16.85 -5.73
N MET A 231 11.28 -15.94 -6.56
CA MET A 231 10.84 -14.60 -6.17
C MET A 231 9.39 -14.40 -6.57
N ALA A 232 8.79 -13.33 -6.07
CA ALA A 232 7.54 -12.80 -6.59
C ALA A 232 7.66 -11.30 -6.71
N GLY A 233 7.10 -10.72 -7.78
CA GLY A 233 7.19 -9.28 -8.02
C GLY A 233 6.14 -8.80 -8.99
N LEU A 234 5.87 -7.51 -8.93
CA LEU A 234 5.15 -6.75 -9.93
C LEU A 234 6.11 -6.40 -11.06
N VAL A 235 5.71 -6.62 -12.30
CA VAL A 235 6.49 -6.15 -13.46
C VAL A 235 6.08 -4.72 -13.78
N GLU A 236 6.94 -3.76 -13.45
CA GLU A 236 6.67 -2.33 -13.66
C GLU A 236 6.99 -1.90 -15.10
N GLU A 237 8.10 -2.40 -15.63
CA GLU A 237 8.58 -2.04 -16.95
C GLU A 237 9.35 -3.19 -17.59
N ALA A 238 9.23 -3.31 -18.92
CA ALA A 238 10.02 -4.25 -19.72
C ALA A 238 10.48 -3.59 -21.02
N ARG A 239 11.78 -3.63 -21.29
CA ARG A 239 12.40 -3.01 -22.47
C ARG A 239 13.34 -3.97 -23.16
N TRP A 240 13.17 -4.17 -24.46
CA TRP A 240 14.08 -4.94 -25.29
C TRP A 240 15.42 -4.19 -25.47
N ARG A 241 16.50 -4.93 -25.31
CA ARG A 241 17.87 -4.46 -25.51
C ARG A 241 18.63 -5.44 -26.42
N THR A 242 19.70 -4.93 -27.03
CA THR A 242 20.61 -5.76 -27.81
C THR A 242 21.99 -5.71 -27.17
N SER A 243 22.58 -6.87 -26.91
CA SER A 243 23.93 -6.99 -26.37
C SER A 243 24.97 -6.61 -27.40
N GLN A 244 26.21 -6.33 -26.99
CA GLN A 244 27.36 -6.06 -27.89
C GLN A 244 27.61 -7.20 -28.88
N LYS A 245 27.17 -8.42 -28.56
CA LYS A 245 27.30 -9.60 -29.45
C LYS A 245 26.06 -9.80 -30.35
N GLY A 246 25.18 -8.79 -30.46
CA GLY A 246 23.97 -8.82 -31.30
C GLY A 246 22.82 -9.65 -30.77
N ARG A 247 22.91 -10.25 -29.58
CA ARG A 247 21.82 -11.04 -28.99
C ARG A 247 20.81 -10.12 -28.33
N ARG A 248 19.53 -10.27 -28.68
CA ARG A 248 18.42 -9.58 -28.01
C ARG A 248 18.13 -10.19 -26.64
N PHE A 249 17.77 -9.36 -25.69
CA PHE A 249 17.32 -9.76 -24.37
C PHE A 249 16.36 -8.71 -23.82
N LEU A 250 15.51 -9.11 -22.89
CA LEU A 250 14.59 -8.20 -22.23
C LEU A 250 15.22 -7.74 -20.90
N MET A 251 15.24 -6.42 -20.68
CA MET A 251 15.48 -5.84 -19.36
C MET A 251 14.13 -5.56 -18.74
N ALA A 252 13.90 -6.05 -17.53
CA ALA A 252 12.70 -5.82 -16.76
C ALA A 252 13.04 -5.12 -15.45
N ARG A 253 12.25 -4.10 -15.10
CA ARG A 253 12.19 -3.51 -13.77
C ARG A 253 11.00 -4.10 -13.05
N LEU A 254 11.27 -4.63 -11.87
CA LEU A 254 10.27 -5.26 -11.03
C LEU A 254 10.32 -4.64 -9.65
N SER A 255 9.26 -4.84 -8.89
CA SER A 255 9.22 -4.49 -7.47
C SER A 255 8.60 -5.60 -6.64
N ASP A 256 9.00 -5.67 -5.38
CA ASP A 256 8.40 -6.50 -4.34
C ASP A 256 8.24 -5.68 -3.04
N SER A 257 7.85 -6.31 -1.95
CA SER A 257 7.68 -5.62 -0.66
C SER A 257 8.99 -5.07 -0.06
N ALA A 258 10.15 -5.50 -0.54
CA ALA A 258 11.45 -5.03 -0.09
C ALA A 258 12.04 -3.91 -0.98
N GLY A 259 11.49 -3.67 -2.17
CA GLY A 259 11.90 -2.60 -3.06
C GLY A 259 11.91 -2.95 -4.53
N GLN A 260 12.51 -2.06 -5.34
CA GLN A 260 12.69 -2.27 -6.78
C GLN A 260 13.98 -3.02 -7.09
N PHE A 261 13.94 -3.81 -8.15
CA PHE A 261 15.12 -4.52 -8.67
C PHE A 261 15.06 -4.67 -10.19
N ASP A 262 16.22 -4.71 -10.81
CA ASP A 262 16.35 -4.93 -12.25
C ASP A 262 16.73 -6.39 -12.52
N ALA A 263 16.13 -6.98 -13.56
CA ALA A 263 16.42 -8.34 -14.00
C ALA A 263 16.56 -8.42 -15.52
N THR A 264 17.32 -9.42 -15.99
CA THR A 264 17.48 -9.72 -17.42
C THR A 264 16.75 -11.01 -17.78
N VAL A 265 16.20 -11.08 -18.99
CA VAL A 265 15.51 -12.27 -19.51
C VAL A 265 16.10 -12.60 -20.87
N PHE A 266 16.63 -13.81 -21.01
CA PHE A 266 17.26 -14.28 -22.24
C PHE A 266 16.46 -15.37 -22.95
N ASP A 267 15.54 -15.99 -22.24
CA ASP A 267 14.62 -16.99 -22.75
C ASP A 267 13.40 -16.31 -23.41
N ASP A 268 13.06 -16.73 -24.61
CA ASP A 268 12.02 -16.05 -25.42
C ASP A 268 10.61 -16.24 -24.83
N GLU A 269 10.30 -17.40 -24.24
CA GLU A 269 9.00 -17.68 -23.60
C GLU A 269 8.85 -16.85 -22.33
N ALA A 270 9.86 -16.87 -21.47
CA ALA A 270 9.87 -16.05 -20.26
C ALA A 270 9.82 -14.55 -20.60
N ALA A 271 10.52 -14.09 -21.65
CA ALA A 271 10.52 -12.69 -22.07
C ALA A 271 9.14 -12.26 -22.56
N ALA A 272 8.45 -13.09 -23.35
CA ALA A 272 7.08 -12.82 -23.81
C ALA A 272 6.10 -12.70 -22.62
N ALA A 273 6.22 -13.62 -21.65
CA ALA A 273 5.39 -13.59 -20.44
C ALA A 273 5.64 -12.32 -19.58
N VAL A 274 6.90 -11.95 -19.37
CA VAL A 274 7.28 -10.75 -18.63
C VAL A 274 6.83 -9.48 -19.36
N GLU A 275 6.97 -9.42 -20.70
CA GLU A 275 6.51 -8.28 -21.48
C GLU A 275 4.97 -8.12 -21.42
N ALA A 276 4.23 -9.22 -21.48
CA ALA A 276 2.77 -9.21 -21.33
C ALA A 276 2.37 -8.74 -19.92
N ALA A 277 3.05 -9.23 -18.89
CA ALA A 277 2.82 -8.83 -17.50
C ALA A 277 3.11 -7.34 -17.27
N ALA A 278 4.17 -6.78 -17.87
CA ALA A 278 4.49 -5.35 -17.79
C ALA A 278 3.37 -4.49 -18.39
N LYS A 279 2.81 -4.89 -19.53
CA LYS A 279 1.70 -4.18 -20.20
C LYS A 279 0.40 -4.23 -19.38
N ALA A 280 0.19 -5.32 -18.66
CA ALA A 280 -1.00 -5.54 -17.85
C ALA A 280 -0.85 -5.12 -16.37
N GLY A 281 0.35 -4.70 -15.93
CA GLY A 281 0.62 -4.38 -14.53
C GLY A 281 0.43 -5.58 -13.59
N GLN A 282 0.90 -6.76 -13.99
CA GLN A 282 0.66 -8.02 -13.28
C GLN A 282 1.83 -8.43 -12.39
N CYS A 283 1.50 -9.06 -11.26
CA CYS A 283 2.44 -9.76 -10.42
C CYS A 283 2.70 -11.19 -10.93
N GLY A 284 3.92 -11.67 -10.77
CA GLY A 284 4.29 -13.04 -11.14
C GLY A 284 5.15 -13.74 -10.10
N LEU A 285 5.05 -15.09 -10.10
CA LEU A 285 6.02 -15.97 -9.48
C LEU A 285 7.19 -16.14 -10.45
N ILE A 286 8.41 -15.93 -9.98
CA ILE A 286 9.60 -15.73 -10.80
C ILE A 286 10.68 -16.71 -10.38
N GLY A 287 11.05 -17.63 -11.27
CA GLY A 287 12.25 -18.45 -11.09
C GLY A 287 13.48 -17.72 -11.62
N VAL A 288 14.47 -17.46 -10.76
CA VAL A 288 15.64 -16.69 -11.10
C VAL A 288 16.95 -17.47 -10.94
N GLU A 289 17.92 -17.15 -11.77
CA GLU A 289 19.33 -17.46 -11.56
C GLU A 289 20.04 -16.21 -11.06
N LEU A 290 20.92 -16.39 -10.10
CA LEU A 290 21.70 -15.35 -9.45
C LEU A 290 23.17 -15.56 -9.79
N ASP A 291 23.83 -14.51 -10.26
CA ASP A 291 25.26 -14.47 -10.56
C ASP A 291 25.89 -13.28 -9.83
N ARG A 292 27.00 -13.52 -9.12
CA ARG A 292 27.71 -12.45 -8.40
C ARG A 292 29.11 -12.30 -8.95
N ARG A 293 29.41 -11.11 -9.44
CA ARG A 293 30.79 -10.78 -9.85
C ARG A 293 31.63 -10.39 -8.65
N PRO A 294 32.93 -10.64 -8.69
CA PRO A 294 33.85 -10.14 -7.68
C PRO A 294 33.74 -8.61 -7.51
N GLY A 295 33.44 -8.14 -6.29
CA GLY A 295 33.29 -6.73 -5.96
C GLY A 295 31.86 -6.17 -6.10
N GLU A 296 30.88 -6.94 -6.57
CA GLU A 296 29.48 -6.54 -6.57
C GLU A 296 28.80 -7.03 -5.26
N GLU A 297 28.14 -6.13 -4.53
CA GLU A 297 27.41 -6.48 -3.29
C GLU A 297 26.10 -7.23 -3.60
N GLN A 298 25.42 -6.82 -4.67
CA GLN A 298 24.15 -7.41 -5.08
C GLN A 298 24.34 -8.39 -6.24
N PRO A 299 23.67 -9.55 -6.22
CA PRO A 299 23.73 -10.49 -7.32
C PRO A 299 22.96 -9.95 -8.53
N ARG A 300 23.41 -10.30 -9.73
CA ARG A 300 22.67 -10.08 -10.97
C ARG A 300 21.57 -11.10 -11.09
N ILE A 301 20.38 -10.63 -11.44
CA ILE A 301 19.17 -11.43 -11.52
C ILE A 301 18.90 -11.76 -12.99
N THR A 302 18.78 -13.05 -13.30
CA THR A 302 18.34 -13.53 -14.62
C THR A 302 17.04 -14.32 -14.45
N ILE A 303 15.97 -13.86 -15.05
CA ILE A 303 14.66 -14.56 -15.03
C ILE A 303 14.75 -15.74 -15.99
N ARG A 304 14.42 -16.92 -15.49
CA ARG A 304 14.33 -18.18 -16.25
C ARG A 304 12.90 -18.62 -16.45
N ARG A 305 12.01 -18.29 -15.55
CA ARG A 305 10.61 -18.65 -15.60
C ARG A 305 9.77 -17.53 -14.99
N PHE A 306 8.65 -17.23 -15.61
CA PHE A 306 7.67 -16.29 -15.12
C PHE A 306 6.27 -16.89 -15.21
N GLN A 307 5.50 -16.81 -14.13
CA GLN A 307 4.12 -17.28 -14.08
C GLN A 307 3.26 -16.22 -13.41
N PRO A 308 2.25 -15.65 -14.11
CA PRO A 308 1.31 -14.70 -13.50
C PRO A 308 0.65 -15.28 -12.24
N LEU A 309 0.60 -14.49 -11.16
CA LEU A 309 0.01 -14.95 -9.90
C LEU A 309 -1.49 -15.19 -10.01
N ASP A 310 -2.19 -14.46 -10.88
CA ASP A 310 -3.62 -14.69 -11.15
C ASP A 310 -3.88 -16.08 -11.77
N GLU A 311 -2.98 -16.55 -12.62
CA GLU A 311 -3.08 -17.90 -13.18
C GLU A 311 -2.74 -18.98 -12.14
N LEU A 312 -1.77 -18.70 -11.29
CA LEU A 312 -1.44 -19.56 -10.16
C LEU A 312 -2.63 -19.66 -9.20
N ALA A 313 -3.28 -18.55 -8.89
CA ALA A 313 -4.47 -18.50 -8.04
C ALA A 313 -5.62 -19.34 -8.61
N LYS A 314 -5.89 -19.25 -9.92
CA LYS A 314 -6.94 -20.04 -10.59
C LYS A 314 -6.70 -21.56 -10.52
N ARG A 315 -5.44 -21.98 -10.46
CA ARG A 315 -5.03 -23.41 -10.39
C ARG A 315 -4.87 -23.92 -8.96
N SER A 316 -4.74 -23.03 -7.99
CA SER A 316 -4.53 -23.38 -6.59
C SER A 316 -5.88 -23.58 -5.90
N ARG A 317 -6.03 -24.66 -5.17
CA ARG A 317 -7.17 -24.83 -4.26
C ARG A 317 -6.88 -24.06 -2.98
N LEU A 318 -7.70 -23.06 -2.68
CA LEU A 318 -7.53 -22.22 -1.49
C LEU A 318 -8.36 -22.74 -0.32
N GLU A 319 -7.87 -22.52 0.88
CA GLU A 319 -8.54 -22.77 2.13
C GLU A 319 -8.55 -21.51 2.98
N LEU A 320 -9.75 -21.10 3.40
CA LEU A 320 -9.96 -19.96 4.30
C LEU A 320 -10.35 -20.49 5.67
N THR A 321 -9.58 -20.14 6.69
CA THR A 321 -9.89 -20.42 8.08
C THR A 321 -10.30 -19.11 8.76
N ILE A 322 -11.50 -19.06 9.33
CA ILE A 322 -12.04 -17.90 10.05
C ILE A 322 -12.11 -18.28 11.53
N ARG A 323 -11.45 -17.52 12.40
CA ARG A 323 -11.61 -17.64 13.84
C ARG A 323 -12.67 -16.63 14.32
N CYS A 324 -13.73 -17.12 14.91
CA CYS A 324 -14.80 -16.28 15.42
C CYS A 324 -15.35 -16.86 16.71
N ASP A 325 -15.17 -16.13 17.80
CA ASP A 325 -15.68 -16.50 19.13
C ASP A 325 -16.90 -15.64 19.51
N ASP A 326 -17.22 -14.59 18.71
CA ASP A 326 -18.39 -13.73 18.90
C ASP A 326 -19.57 -14.18 18.02
N ALA A 327 -20.62 -14.69 18.66
CA ALA A 327 -21.84 -15.10 17.97
C ALA A 327 -22.57 -13.95 17.25
N HIS A 328 -22.36 -12.69 17.66
CA HIS A 328 -22.98 -11.53 17.01
C HIS A 328 -22.36 -11.22 15.63
N ALA A 329 -21.11 -11.63 15.37
CA ALA A 329 -20.48 -11.47 14.08
C ALA A 329 -20.98 -12.50 13.03
N VAL A 330 -21.52 -13.64 13.44
CA VAL A 330 -21.90 -14.76 12.57
C VAL A 330 -22.84 -14.37 11.42
N PRO A 331 -23.94 -13.59 11.64
CA PRO A 331 -24.82 -13.19 10.54
C PRO A 331 -24.11 -12.36 9.46
N ALA A 332 -23.21 -11.46 9.85
CA ALA A 332 -22.44 -10.63 8.93
C ALA A 332 -21.43 -11.47 8.14
N LEU A 333 -20.72 -12.39 8.81
CA LEU A 333 -19.80 -13.33 8.17
C LEU A 333 -20.55 -14.24 7.16
N ALA A 334 -21.73 -14.74 7.51
CA ALA A 334 -22.55 -15.55 6.62
C ALA A 334 -23.00 -14.77 5.38
N ALA A 335 -23.35 -13.50 5.53
CA ALA A 335 -23.74 -12.64 4.40
C ALA A 335 -22.58 -12.40 3.44
N GLU A 336 -21.35 -12.16 3.94
CA GLU A 336 -20.18 -12.00 3.10
C GLU A 336 -19.80 -13.32 2.38
N LEU A 337 -19.85 -14.44 3.06
CA LEU A 337 -19.59 -15.75 2.47
C LEU A 337 -20.64 -16.14 1.42
N GLY A 338 -21.92 -15.82 1.63
CA GLY A 338 -22.98 -16.07 0.65
C GLY A 338 -22.76 -15.32 -0.67
N ARG A 339 -22.12 -14.15 -0.64
CA ARG A 339 -21.72 -13.42 -1.85
C ARG A 339 -20.49 -14.01 -2.57
N ALA A 340 -19.73 -14.84 -1.88
CA ALA A 340 -18.51 -15.46 -2.39
C ALA A 340 -18.73 -16.89 -2.90
N GLU A 341 -19.96 -17.35 -3.06
CA GLU A 341 -20.24 -18.68 -3.63
C GLU A 341 -19.92 -18.76 -5.13
N GLY A 342 -19.64 -19.98 -5.60
CA GLY A 342 -19.38 -20.27 -7.02
C GLY A 342 -17.92 -20.56 -7.37
N GLY A 343 -17.04 -20.69 -6.37
CA GLY A 343 -15.63 -21.05 -6.55
C GLY A 343 -15.31 -22.51 -6.21
N THR A 344 -14.04 -22.78 -5.92
CA THR A 344 -13.52 -24.10 -5.52
C THR A 344 -12.84 -24.09 -4.15
N GLY A 345 -12.86 -22.94 -3.47
CA GLY A 345 -12.22 -22.75 -2.18
C GLY A 345 -12.97 -23.39 -1.03
N ILE A 346 -12.23 -23.79 -0.01
CA ILE A 346 -12.73 -24.40 1.22
C ILE A 346 -12.82 -23.35 2.30
N VAL A 347 -13.93 -23.29 3.04
CA VAL A 347 -14.07 -22.39 4.19
C VAL A 347 -14.27 -23.19 5.47
N ARG A 348 -13.47 -22.88 6.48
CA ARG A 348 -13.58 -23.42 7.84
C ARG A 348 -13.79 -22.29 8.84
N LEU A 349 -14.64 -22.53 9.80
CA LEU A 349 -14.82 -21.66 10.97
C LEU A 349 -14.23 -22.35 12.19
N VAL A 350 -13.40 -21.66 12.91
CA VAL A 350 -12.81 -22.07 14.18
C VAL A 350 -13.42 -21.23 15.29
N THR A 351 -14.00 -21.87 16.30
CA THR A 351 -14.56 -21.20 17.48
C THR A 351 -14.16 -21.92 18.74
N ARG A 352 -13.97 -21.18 19.82
CA ARG A 352 -13.67 -21.75 21.14
C ARG A 352 -14.93 -22.24 21.82
N VAL A 353 -14.94 -23.51 22.22
CA VAL A 353 -16.05 -24.07 22.97
C VAL A 353 -15.83 -23.94 24.48
N GLN A 354 -16.91 -24.16 25.28
CA GLN A 354 -16.90 -23.91 26.72
C GLN A 354 -15.85 -24.65 27.54
N ASP A 355 -15.35 -25.76 27.03
CA ASP A 355 -14.27 -26.55 27.66
C ASP A 355 -12.85 -26.08 27.27
N GLY A 356 -12.74 -24.93 26.59
CA GLY A 356 -11.48 -24.32 26.16
C GLY A 356 -10.83 -24.94 24.92
N ARG A 357 -11.46 -25.94 24.29
CA ARG A 357 -11.04 -26.52 23.02
C ARG A 357 -11.52 -25.72 21.82
N ASP A 358 -10.82 -25.80 20.72
CA ASP A 358 -11.26 -25.22 19.46
C ASP A 358 -12.13 -26.23 18.70
N ALA A 359 -13.33 -25.82 18.32
CA ALA A 359 -14.19 -26.56 17.39
C ALA A 359 -13.92 -26.02 15.98
N VAL A 360 -13.76 -26.94 15.02
CA VAL A 360 -13.55 -26.60 13.60
C VAL A 360 -14.77 -27.06 12.80
N LEU A 361 -15.44 -26.11 12.18
CA LEU A 361 -16.63 -26.34 11.37
C LEU A 361 -16.30 -26.14 9.90
N LEU A 362 -16.55 -27.12 9.05
CA LEU A 362 -16.46 -27.00 7.61
C LEU A 362 -17.75 -26.33 7.08
N LEU A 363 -17.64 -25.08 6.58
CA LEU A 363 -18.79 -24.34 6.06
C LEU A 363 -19.12 -24.69 4.61
N GLY A 364 -18.11 -25.06 3.80
CA GLY A 364 -18.32 -25.49 2.41
C GLY A 364 -17.00 -25.59 1.62
N LYS A 365 -17.14 -25.96 0.33
CA LYS A 365 -16.01 -26.19 -0.60
C LYS A 365 -16.22 -25.53 -1.97
N ASN A 366 -17.07 -24.54 -2.04
CA ASN A 366 -17.52 -23.91 -3.29
C ASN A 366 -17.42 -22.38 -3.26
N TYR A 367 -16.41 -21.85 -2.58
CA TYR A 367 -16.23 -20.39 -2.41
C TYR A 367 -15.17 -19.83 -3.35
N LEU A 368 -15.38 -18.59 -3.81
CA LEU A 368 -14.37 -17.76 -4.46
C LEU A 368 -13.57 -17.06 -3.34
N LEU A 369 -12.34 -17.49 -3.15
CA LEU A 369 -11.48 -17.01 -2.06
C LEU A 369 -10.39 -16.09 -2.60
N ASP A 370 -10.32 -14.89 -2.04
CA ASP A 370 -9.30 -13.89 -2.34
C ASP A 370 -8.96 -13.07 -1.09
N ALA A 371 -7.93 -12.25 -1.19
CA ALA A 371 -7.50 -11.38 -0.09
C ALA A 371 -8.55 -10.29 0.24
N GLU A 372 -9.39 -9.92 -0.71
CA GLU A 372 -10.44 -8.93 -0.50
C GLU A 372 -11.57 -9.50 0.37
N LEU A 373 -11.94 -10.77 0.16
CA LEU A 373 -12.88 -11.46 1.03
C LEU A 373 -12.33 -11.55 2.47
N VAL A 374 -11.03 -11.88 2.63
CA VAL A 374 -10.37 -11.88 3.94
C VAL A 374 -10.54 -10.53 4.64
N ALA A 375 -10.19 -9.44 3.97
CA ALA A 375 -10.32 -8.10 4.54
C ALA A 375 -11.76 -7.71 4.88
N ARG A 376 -12.77 -8.20 4.11
CA ARG A 376 -14.19 -7.99 4.44
C ARG A 376 -14.62 -8.77 5.68
N LEU A 377 -14.17 -10.01 5.83
CA LEU A 377 -14.50 -10.86 6.98
C LEU A 377 -13.84 -10.34 8.27
N GLU A 378 -12.59 -9.89 8.20
CA GLU A 378 -11.86 -9.34 9.35
C GLU A 378 -12.50 -8.08 9.91
N ARG A 379 -13.21 -7.29 9.11
CA ARG A 379 -14.01 -6.15 9.62
C ARG A 379 -15.12 -6.55 10.57
N HIS A 380 -15.60 -7.78 10.48
CA HIS A 380 -16.67 -8.31 11.33
C HIS A 380 -16.14 -9.17 12.48
N ALA A 381 -15.06 -9.91 12.27
CA ALA A 381 -14.53 -10.86 13.24
C ALA A 381 -13.25 -10.37 13.95
N GLY A 382 -12.70 -9.21 13.55
CA GLY A 382 -11.46 -8.62 14.06
C GLY A 382 -10.25 -8.90 13.15
N GLU A 383 -9.26 -8.03 13.22
CA GLU A 383 -8.01 -8.14 12.45
C GLU A 383 -7.27 -9.44 12.80
N GLY A 384 -6.75 -10.13 11.80
CA GLY A 384 -6.04 -11.42 11.94
C GLY A 384 -6.97 -12.62 12.22
N SER A 385 -8.30 -12.43 12.21
CA SER A 385 -9.25 -13.52 12.44
C SER A 385 -9.45 -14.43 11.22
N ALA A 386 -9.08 -13.99 10.02
CA ALA A 386 -9.25 -14.74 8.79
C ALA A 386 -7.89 -15.05 8.13
N THR A 387 -7.60 -16.32 7.90
CA THR A 387 -6.35 -16.78 7.29
C THR A 387 -6.62 -17.53 6.02
N LEU A 388 -6.08 -17.04 4.90
CA LEU A 388 -6.14 -17.67 3.59
C LEU A 388 -4.84 -18.43 3.31
N SER A 389 -4.93 -19.69 2.90
CA SER A 389 -3.79 -20.54 2.57
C SER A 389 -4.06 -21.38 1.33
N ALA A 390 -3.00 -21.86 0.67
CA ALA A 390 -3.17 -22.91 -0.33
C ALA A 390 -3.52 -24.22 0.40
N ALA A 391 -4.58 -24.89 -0.03
CA ALA A 391 -4.92 -26.19 0.52
C ALA A 391 -3.78 -27.19 0.23
N GLU A 392 -3.30 -27.87 1.25
CA GLU A 392 -2.31 -28.94 1.05
C GLU A 392 -2.88 -29.98 0.09
N PRO A 393 -2.08 -30.43 -0.89
CA PRO A 393 -2.50 -31.57 -1.70
C PRO A 393 -2.75 -32.74 -0.76
N LEU A 394 -3.92 -33.39 -0.89
CA LEU A 394 -4.27 -34.59 -0.12
C LEU A 394 -3.10 -35.57 -0.23
N ARG A 395 -2.31 -35.72 0.83
CA ARG A 395 -1.37 -36.86 0.93
C ARG A 395 -2.24 -38.10 1.09
N LEU A 396 -2.26 -38.94 0.07
CA LEU A 396 -2.74 -40.31 0.22
C LEU A 396 -1.84 -40.95 1.28
N VAL A 397 -2.37 -41.14 2.47
CA VAL A 397 -1.75 -41.98 3.48
C VAL A 397 -1.96 -43.41 2.98
N GLY A 398 -0.88 -43.98 2.39
CA GLY A 398 -0.81 -45.37 2.02
C GLY A 398 -0.58 -46.26 3.23
#